data_a5e490bb4d6f8539d9d6ef384d552934
#
_entry.id   a5e490bb4d6f8539d9d6ef384d552934
#
_cell.length_a   1.000
_cell.length_b   1.000
_cell.length_c   1.000
_cell.angle_alpha   90.00
_cell.angle_beta   90.00
_cell.angle_gamma   90.00
#
_symmetry.space_group_name_H-M   'P 1'
#
loop_
_entity.id
_entity.type
_entity.pdbx_description
1 polymer ?
#
loop_
_entity_poly.entity_id
_entity_poly.type
_entity_poly.pdbx_seq_one_letter_code
_entity_poly.pdbx_strand_id
1 'polypeptide(L)'
;METVPPFIIEKEEVSLDESSFILGVDLDGVVGDFYTSMRRIAAEWLNKQEAELPVDVGYGLEEWGVAEYGGYERLHRFAVTQRRLFRDMRPMRDAPSTLRKLSSRGVRIRIITHRLYLKYVHKESIIQTVDWLDSWDIPYWDICFMKDKGAVGAHIYVDDAPENIVKLRKQNCKTIVFTNSTNRDMAEPRADSWMDVERLVITAKAEWELSTRVYE
;
A
#
# COMPACT_ATOMS: atom_id res chain seq x y z
N MET A 1 11.72 32.14 -41.71
CA MET A 1 12.03 31.38 -40.48
C MET A 1 11.30 32.09 -39.35
N GLU A 2 10.10 31.65 -39.05
CA GLU A 2 9.34 32.18 -37.91
C GLU A 2 9.91 31.57 -36.63
N THR A 3 10.41 32.42 -35.74
CA THR A 3 10.87 32.01 -34.42
C THR A 3 9.66 31.76 -33.54
N VAL A 4 9.44 30.49 -33.15
CA VAL A 4 8.45 30.13 -32.13
C VAL A 4 8.86 30.79 -30.81
N PRO A 5 7.98 31.57 -30.17
CA PRO A 5 8.31 32.20 -28.89
C PRO A 5 8.54 31.10 -27.82
N PRO A 6 9.44 31.34 -26.88
CA PRO A 6 9.68 30.39 -25.81
C PRO A 6 8.39 30.21 -24.99
N PHE A 7 8.00 28.95 -24.76
CA PHE A 7 6.92 28.60 -23.84
C PHE A 7 7.35 29.09 -22.44
N ILE A 8 6.79 30.22 -22.02
CA ILE A 8 6.88 30.63 -20.63
C ILE A 8 5.87 29.79 -19.88
N ILE A 9 6.33 28.70 -19.26
CA ILE A 9 5.58 28.03 -18.20
C ILE A 9 5.64 29.00 -17.02
N GLU A 10 4.60 29.79 -16.83
CA GLU A 10 4.38 30.41 -15.53
C GLU A 10 4.35 29.24 -14.54
N LYS A 11 5.37 29.16 -13.69
CA LYS A 11 5.33 28.32 -12.50
C LYS A 11 4.23 28.93 -11.63
N GLU A 12 2.99 28.46 -11.76
CA GLU A 12 2.12 28.43 -10.60
C GLU A 12 2.90 27.67 -9.54
N GLU A 13 3.44 28.36 -8.56
CA GLU A 13 3.85 27.74 -7.32
C GLU A 13 2.58 27.10 -6.76
N VAL A 14 2.38 25.81 -7.06
CA VAL A 14 1.48 24.98 -6.30
C VAL A 14 2.06 25.01 -4.90
N SER A 15 1.59 25.94 -4.07
CA SER A 15 1.85 25.92 -2.65
C SER A 15 1.29 24.56 -2.20
N LEU A 16 2.21 23.63 -1.98
CA LEU A 16 1.87 22.37 -1.30
C LEU A 16 1.30 22.84 0.03
N ASP A 17 -0.01 22.77 0.14
CA ASP A 17 -0.71 23.13 1.35
C ASP A 17 -0.15 22.24 2.47
N GLU A 18 0.82 22.77 3.23
CA GLU A 18 1.46 22.08 4.36
C GLU A 18 0.44 21.74 5.45
N SER A 19 -0.80 22.25 5.31
CA SER A 19 -1.93 22.04 6.21
C SER A 19 -2.76 20.78 5.90
N SER A 20 -2.41 19.96 4.92
CA SER A 20 -3.21 18.78 4.55
C SER A 20 -2.91 17.57 5.43
N PHE A 21 -3.95 16.93 5.96
CA PHE A 21 -3.80 15.66 6.69
C PHE A 21 -3.43 14.51 5.74
N ILE A 22 -2.28 13.85 5.98
CA ILE A 22 -1.73 12.82 5.11
C ILE A 22 -1.95 11.44 5.71
N LEU A 23 -2.56 10.53 4.93
CA LEU A 23 -2.65 9.09 5.19
C LEU A 23 -1.61 8.36 4.35
N GLY A 24 -0.66 7.70 5.00
CA GLY A 24 0.28 6.76 4.37
C GLY A 24 -0.35 5.37 4.24
N VAL A 25 -0.38 4.83 3.01
CA VAL A 25 -1.10 3.58 2.71
C VAL A 25 -0.17 2.58 2.04
N ASP A 26 -0.03 1.38 2.64
CA ASP A 26 0.56 0.25 1.95
C ASP A 26 -0.39 -0.35 0.91
N LEU A 27 0.14 -1.10 -0.06
CA LEU A 27 -0.66 -1.71 -1.12
C LEU A 27 -0.93 -3.20 -0.86
N ASP A 28 0.12 -4.00 -0.70
CA ASP A 28 0.01 -5.46 -0.70
C ASP A 28 -0.51 -5.97 0.66
N GLY A 29 -1.70 -6.57 0.66
CA GLY A 29 -2.38 -7.00 1.88
C GLY A 29 -3.20 -5.90 2.58
N VAL A 30 -3.18 -4.65 2.07
CA VAL A 30 -3.95 -3.51 2.59
C VAL A 30 -4.98 -3.02 1.57
N VAL A 31 -4.52 -2.49 0.43
CA VAL A 31 -5.42 -2.03 -0.65
C VAL A 31 -5.66 -3.14 -1.66
N GLY A 32 -4.63 -3.91 -1.99
CA GLY A 32 -4.70 -5.06 -2.89
C GLY A 32 -4.81 -6.38 -2.13
N ASP A 33 -5.68 -7.28 -2.59
CA ASP A 33 -5.84 -8.63 -2.06
C ASP A 33 -4.68 -9.54 -2.51
N PHE A 34 -3.52 -9.25 -1.90
CA PHE A 34 -2.26 -9.89 -2.23
C PHE A 34 -2.27 -11.38 -1.93
N TYR A 35 -2.70 -11.78 -0.73
CA TYR A 35 -2.60 -13.18 -0.30
C TYR A 35 -3.49 -14.11 -1.11
N THR A 36 -4.72 -13.72 -1.42
CA THR A 36 -5.60 -14.52 -2.30
C THR A 36 -5.04 -14.63 -3.71
N SER A 37 -4.52 -13.53 -4.26
CA SER A 37 -3.94 -13.51 -5.60
C SER A 37 -2.64 -14.33 -5.67
N MET A 38 -1.78 -14.20 -4.66
CA MET A 38 -0.52 -14.95 -4.58
C MET A 38 -0.77 -16.44 -4.38
N ARG A 39 -1.77 -16.83 -3.55
CA ARG A 39 -2.13 -18.23 -3.31
C ARG A 39 -2.53 -18.95 -4.59
N ARG A 40 -3.34 -18.32 -5.44
CA ARG A 40 -3.71 -18.87 -6.76
C ARG A 40 -2.49 -19.06 -7.65
N ILE A 41 -1.58 -18.07 -7.69
CA ILE A 41 -0.34 -18.13 -8.48
C ILE A 41 0.61 -19.18 -7.91
N ALA A 42 0.71 -19.27 -6.59
CA ALA A 42 1.53 -20.29 -5.92
C ALA A 42 1.04 -21.71 -6.22
N ALA A 43 -0.26 -21.95 -6.23
CA ALA A 43 -0.85 -23.24 -6.59
C ALA A 43 -0.43 -23.66 -8.00
N GLU A 44 -0.53 -22.76 -8.97
CA GLU A 44 -0.05 -23.00 -10.33
C GLU A 44 1.46 -23.28 -10.36
N TRP A 45 2.27 -22.46 -9.67
CA TRP A 45 3.71 -22.57 -9.66
C TRP A 45 4.21 -23.87 -9.01
N LEU A 46 3.49 -24.36 -7.98
CA LEU A 46 3.76 -25.61 -7.26
C LEU A 46 3.12 -26.84 -7.91
N ASN A 47 2.33 -26.67 -8.99
CA ASN A 47 1.52 -27.71 -9.61
C ASN A 47 0.58 -28.41 -8.60
N LYS A 48 -0.10 -27.62 -7.76
CA LYS A 48 -1.08 -28.04 -6.74
C LYS A 48 -2.45 -27.45 -7.02
N GLN A 49 -3.48 -28.01 -6.38
CA GLN A 49 -4.78 -27.34 -6.35
C GLN A 49 -4.75 -26.19 -5.34
N GLU A 50 -5.43 -25.10 -5.61
CA GLU A 50 -5.48 -23.96 -4.68
C GLU A 50 -6.02 -24.36 -3.29
N ALA A 51 -6.96 -25.30 -3.24
CA ALA A 51 -7.53 -25.81 -2.00
C ALA A 51 -6.50 -26.57 -1.10
N GLU A 52 -5.40 -27.03 -1.66
CA GLU A 52 -4.32 -27.69 -0.91
C GLU A 52 -3.40 -26.70 -0.17
N LEU A 53 -3.44 -25.43 -0.55
CA LEU A 53 -2.66 -24.39 0.09
C LEU A 53 -3.47 -23.72 1.22
N PRO A 54 -2.96 -23.67 2.46
CA PRO A 54 -3.68 -23.01 3.55
C PRO A 54 -3.94 -21.52 3.25
N VAL A 55 -5.06 -21.02 3.76
CA VAL A 55 -5.40 -19.59 3.66
C VAL A 55 -4.62 -18.78 4.69
N ASP A 56 -4.49 -19.34 5.89
CA ASP A 56 -3.74 -18.73 6.98
C ASP A 56 -2.25 -19.06 6.82
N VAL A 57 -1.45 -18.03 6.63
CA VAL A 57 -0.02 -18.14 6.37
C VAL A 57 0.76 -17.10 7.15
N GLY A 58 2.03 -17.39 7.37
CA GLY A 58 3.03 -16.43 7.83
C GLY A 58 3.54 -15.54 6.67
N TYR A 59 4.27 -14.50 7.02
CA TYR A 59 4.78 -13.51 6.06
C TYR A 59 5.65 -14.11 4.93
N GLY A 60 6.41 -15.17 5.22
CA GLY A 60 7.29 -15.86 4.25
C GLY A 60 6.58 -16.89 3.36
N LEU A 61 5.29 -17.18 3.57
CA LEU A 61 4.50 -18.18 2.86
C LEU A 61 5.08 -19.59 2.98
N GLU A 62 5.74 -19.90 4.09
CA GLU A 62 6.44 -21.18 4.32
C GLU A 62 5.45 -22.36 4.33
N GLU A 63 4.22 -22.13 4.78
CA GLU A 63 3.15 -23.14 4.87
C GLU A 63 2.74 -23.68 3.49
N TRP A 64 3.06 -22.98 2.40
CA TRP A 64 2.82 -23.46 1.04
C TRP A 64 3.94 -24.36 0.51
N GLY A 65 5.06 -24.51 1.26
CA GLY A 65 6.20 -25.33 0.86
C GLY A 65 7.06 -24.70 -0.22
N VAL A 66 7.06 -23.36 -0.33
CA VAL A 66 7.78 -22.61 -1.37
C VAL A 66 9.30 -22.75 -1.27
N ALA A 67 9.84 -23.10 -0.09
CA ALA A 67 11.28 -23.25 0.16
C ALA A 67 11.92 -24.29 -0.76
N GLU A 68 11.25 -25.42 -1.01
CA GLU A 68 11.73 -26.50 -1.86
C GLU A 68 11.90 -26.10 -3.34
N TYR A 69 11.20 -25.03 -3.76
CA TYR A 69 11.19 -24.53 -5.14
C TYR A 69 11.99 -23.22 -5.31
N GLY A 70 12.80 -22.86 -4.32
CA GLY A 70 13.66 -21.68 -4.36
C GLY A 70 13.12 -20.47 -3.60
N GLY A 71 12.09 -20.68 -2.76
CA GLY A 71 11.61 -19.73 -1.77
C GLY A 71 10.71 -18.61 -2.30
N TYR A 72 10.31 -17.77 -1.35
CA TYR A 72 9.39 -16.65 -1.58
C TYR A 72 9.85 -15.71 -2.71
N GLU A 73 11.13 -15.31 -2.76
CA GLU A 73 11.63 -14.37 -3.77
C GLU A 73 11.44 -14.90 -5.19
N ARG A 74 11.66 -16.21 -5.41
CA ARG A 74 11.51 -16.83 -6.72
C ARG A 74 10.04 -16.93 -7.14
N LEU A 75 9.16 -17.32 -6.21
CA LEU A 75 7.71 -17.28 -6.43
C LEU A 75 7.23 -15.86 -6.76
N HIS A 76 7.65 -14.88 -5.97
CA HIS A 76 7.23 -13.49 -6.18
C HIS A 76 7.72 -12.94 -7.53
N ARG A 77 8.95 -13.25 -7.92
CA ARG A 77 9.46 -12.90 -9.26
C ARG A 77 8.61 -13.51 -10.36
N PHE A 78 8.26 -14.80 -10.26
CA PHE A 78 7.35 -15.45 -11.20
C PHE A 78 5.98 -14.75 -11.23
N ALA A 79 5.42 -14.47 -10.07
CA ALA A 79 4.12 -13.81 -9.94
C ALA A 79 4.09 -12.43 -10.62
N VAL A 80 5.12 -11.61 -10.42
CA VAL A 80 5.20 -10.28 -11.03
C VAL A 80 5.46 -10.36 -12.53
N THR A 81 6.45 -11.18 -12.97
CA THR A 81 6.91 -11.15 -14.36
C THR A 81 6.10 -12.03 -15.31
N GLN A 82 5.51 -13.13 -14.81
CA GLN A 82 4.79 -14.11 -15.63
C GLN A 82 3.28 -14.10 -15.40
N ARG A 83 2.82 -13.55 -14.28
CA ARG A 83 1.38 -13.53 -13.91
C ARG A 83 0.87 -12.13 -13.60
N ARG A 84 1.69 -11.10 -13.81
CA ARG A 84 1.32 -9.68 -13.67
C ARG A 84 0.58 -9.41 -12.36
N LEU A 85 1.07 -10.01 -11.24
CA LEU A 85 0.44 -9.98 -9.94
C LEU A 85 -0.06 -8.59 -9.55
N PHE A 86 0.81 -7.57 -9.67
CA PHE A 86 0.48 -6.22 -9.21
C PHE A 86 -0.57 -5.50 -10.07
N ARG A 87 -0.75 -5.94 -11.33
CA ARG A 87 -1.74 -5.39 -12.23
C ARG A 87 -3.10 -6.09 -12.13
N ASP A 88 -3.08 -7.42 -11.94
CA ASP A 88 -4.26 -8.25 -12.11
C ASP A 88 -4.92 -8.65 -10.77
N MET A 89 -4.29 -8.35 -9.61
CA MET A 89 -4.91 -8.61 -8.32
C MET A 89 -6.14 -7.75 -8.09
N ARG A 90 -7.10 -8.28 -7.36
CA ARG A 90 -8.29 -7.52 -6.96
C ARG A 90 -7.95 -6.59 -5.79
N PRO A 91 -8.62 -5.45 -5.66
CA PRO A 91 -8.51 -4.65 -4.45
C PRO A 91 -9.24 -5.36 -3.30
N MET A 92 -8.84 -5.07 -2.08
CA MET A 92 -9.60 -5.40 -0.88
C MET A 92 -10.99 -4.79 -0.97
N ARG A 93 -11.95 -5.51 -0.42
CA ARG A 93 -13.34 -5.05 -0.38
C ARG A 93 -13.44 -3.65 0.21
N ASP A 94 -14.15 -2.78 -0.47
CA ASP A 94 -14.42 -1.38 -0.09
C ASP A 94 -13.17 -0.46 -0.06
N ALA A 95 -11.95 -0.94 -0.35
CA ALA A 95 -10.73 -0.13 -0.34
C ALA A 95 -10.80 1.06 -1.31
N PRO A 96 -11.11 0.89 -2.62
CA PRO A 96 -11.15 2.02 -3.54
C PRO A 96 -12.22 3.06 -3.19
N SER A 97 -13.42 2.60 -2.81
CA SER A 97 -14.53 3.51 -2.44
C SER A 97 -14.21 4.30 -1.17
N THR A 98 -13.60 3.67 -0.18
CA THR A 98 -13.20 4.33 1.07
C THR A 98 -12.08 5.33 0.84
N LEU A 99 -11.08 5.00 0.03
CA LEU A 99 -10.01 5.94 -0.31
C LEU A 99 -10.54 7.17 -1.05
N ARG A 100 -11.47 7.00 -2.01
CA ARG A 100 -12.15 8.14 -2.67
C ARG A 100 -12.92 9.00 -1.67
N LYS A 101 -13.64 8.38 -0.74
CA LYS A 101 -14.38 9.08 0.31
C LYS A 101 -13.46 9.84 1.26
N LEU A 102 -12.33 9.27 1.66
CA LEU A 102 -11.32 9.96 2.46
C LEU A 102 -10.70 11.13 1.71
N SER A 103 -10.34 10.92 0.44
CA SER A 103 -9.81 11.97 -0.43
C SER A 103 -10.79 13.13 -0.60
N SER A 104 -12.08 12.88 -0.84
CA SER A 104 -13.12 13.91 -0.94
C SER A 104 -13.35 14.69 0.37
N ARG A 105 -12.90 14.14 1.50
CA ARG A 105 -12.92 14.79 2.83
C ARG A 105 -11.60 15.49 3.18
N GLY A 106 -10.75 15.73 2.19
CA GLY A 106 -9.49 16.44 2.38
C GLY A 106 -8.38 15.62 3.03
N VAL A 107 -8.46 14.29 2.99
CA VAL A 107 -7.33 13.42 3.35
C VAL A 107 -6.44 13.23 2.13
N ARG A 108 -5.19 13.66 2.20
CA ARG A 108 -4.19 13.42 1.17
C ARG A 108 -3.70 11.98 1.24
N ILE A 109 -3.94 11.19 0.20
CA ILE A 109 -3.52 9.80 0.13
C ILE A 109 -2.09 9.72 -0.41
N ARG A 110 -1.19 9.11 0.36
CA ARG A 110 0.20 8.81 -0.01
C ARG A 110 0.39 7.31 -0.06
N ILE A 111 0.61 6.77 -1.25
CA ILE A 111 0.94 5.35 -1.40
C ILE A 111 2.40 5.12 -1.04
N ILE A 112 2.66 4.15 -0.16
CA ILE A 112 4.02 3.82 0.31
C ILE A 112 4.23 2.31 0.23
N THR A 113 4.94 1.85 -0.78
CA THR A 113 5.09 0.42 -1.06
C THR A 113 6.55 -0.01 -1.23
N HIS A 114 6.85 -1.27 -0.87
CA HIS A 114 8.19 -1.86 -1.01
C HIS A 114 8.30 -2.74 -2.28
N ARG A 115 7.46 -2.53 -3.29
CA ARG A 115 7.43 -3.36 -4.53
C ARG A 115 8.71 -3.35 -5.36
N LEU A 116 9.71 -2.54 -5.02
CA LEU A 116 11.01 -2.50 -5.71
C LEU A 116 12.10 -3.37 -5.05
N TYR A 117 11.75 -4.23 -4.08
CA TYR A 117 12.76 -5.07 -3.43
C TYR A 117 13.35 -6.16 -4.37
N LEU A 118 12.61 -6.59 -5.39
CA LEU A 118 13.08 -7.54 -6.38
C LEU A 118 13.98 -6.87 -7.42
N LYS A 119 15.26 -7.24 -7.43
CA LYS A 119 16.23 -6.73 -8.41
C LYS A 119 15.81 -7.09 -9.85
N TYR A 120 16.09 -6.17 -10.78
CA TYR A 120 15.90 -6.34 -12.24
C TYR A 120 14.44 -6.40 -12.73
N VAL A 121 13.45 -6.16 -11.86
CA VAL A 121 12.03 -6.10 -12.24
C VAL A 121 11.36 -4.77 -11.84
N HIS A 122 12.15 -3.75 -11.51
CA HIS A 122 11.64 -2.46 -11.03
C HIS A 122 10.69 -1.79 -12.01
N LYS A 123 11.07 -1.72 -13.30
CA LYS A 123 10.23 -1.12 -14.34
C LYS A 123 8.86 -1.81 -14.41
N GLU A 124 8.85 -3.13 -14.42
CA GLU A 124 7.63 -3.94 -14.48
C GLU A 124 6.76 -3.70 -13.24
N SER A 125 7.37 -3.70 -12.06
CA SER A 125 6.67 -3.42 -10.79
C SER A 125 6.04 -2.03 -10.77
N ILE A 126 6.75 -1.00 -11.25
CA ILE A 126 6.25 0.38 -11.30
C ILE A 126 5.06 0.48 -12.27
N ILE A 127 5.22 0.00 -13.51
CA ILE A 127 4.17 0.06 -14.53
C ILE A 127 2.92 -0.66 -14.05
N GLN A 128 3.04 -1.90 -13.56
CA GLN A 128 1.89 -2.66 -13.06
C GLN A 128 1.21 -1.96 -11.88
N THR A 129 1.98 -1.31 -11.00
CA THR A 129 1.43 -0.61 -9.84
C THR A 129 0.60 0.61 -10.27
N VAL A 130 1.14 1.44 -11.15
CA VAL A 130 0.44 2.65 -11.64
C VAL A 130 -0.79 2.26 -12.44
N ASP A 131 -0.65 1.34 -13.41
CA ASP A 131 -1.77 0.83 -14.21
C ASP A 131 -2.90 0.28 -13.31
N TRP A 132 -2.53 -0.39 -12.21
CA TRP A 132 -3.50 -0.94 -11.27
C TRP A 132 -4.23 0.15 -10.47
N LEU A 133 -3.51 1.12 -9.94
CA LEU A 133 -4.11 2.25 -9.21
C LEU A 133 -5.10 3.01 -10.08
N ASP A 134 -4.72 3.29 -11.33
CA ASP A 134 -5.56 4.00 -12.30
C ASP A 134 -6.78 3.16 -12.70
N SER A 135 -6.61 1.85 -12.91
CA SER A 135 -7.71 0.97 -13.33
C SER A 135 -8.81 0.81 -12.27
N TRP A 136 -8.47 1.00 -10.99
CA TRP A 136 -9.41 0.94 -9.87
C TRP A 136 -9.84 2.33 -9.37
N ASP A 137 -9.44 3.40 -10.06
CA ASP A 137 -9.75 4.80 -9.70
C ASP A 137 -9.39 5.07 -8.23
N ILE A 138 -8.19 4.64 -7.82
CA ILE A 138 -7.67 4.85 -6.48
C ILE A 138 -7.00 6.22 -6.44
N PRO A 139 -7.48 7.17 -5.62
CA PRO A 139 -6.90 8.49 -5.53
C PRO A 139 -5.56 8.43 -4.79
N TYR A 140 -4.55 9.11 -5.32
CA TYR A 140 -3.29 9.33 -4.63
C TYR A 140 -2.66 10.65 -5.07
N TRP A 141 -1.91 11.26 -4.17
CA TRP A 141 -1.09 12.43 -4.45
C TRP A 141 0.35 12.05 -4.75
N ASP A 142 0.86 11.07 -3.98
CA ASP A 142 2.23 10.63 -4.06
C ASP A 142 2.28 9.10 -4.10
N ILE A 143 3.27 8.54 -4.83
CA ILE A 143 3.68 7.14 -4.73
C ILE A 143 5.14 7.10 -4.32
N CYS A 144 5.42 6.45 -3.19
CA CYS A 144 6.75 6.26 -2.64
C CYS A 144 7.15 4.78 -2.69
N PHE A 145 8.08 4.44 -3.56
CA PHE A 145 8.64 3.08 -3.62
C PHE A 145 9.84 2.98 -2.69
N MET A 146 9.63 2.56 -1.44
CA MET A 146 10.70 2.54 -0.45
C MET A 146 10.49 1.55 0.68
N LYS A 147 11.61 1.12 1.28
CA LYS A 147 11.63 0.21 2.42
C LYS A 147 11.33 0.92 3.73
N ASP A 148 11.86 2.14 3.91
CA ASP A 148 11.66 2.93 5.12
C ASP A 148 10.43 3.83 4.97
N LYS A 149 9.27 3.28 5.30
CA LYS A 149 8.00 3.97 5.11
C LYS A 149 7.84 5.21 6.00
N GLY A 150 8.45 5.23 7.18
CA GLY A 150 8.37 6.37 8.09
C GLY A 150 9.13 7.61 7.62
N ALA A 151 10.13 7.41 6.74
CA ALA A 151 10.96 8.51 6.24
C ALA A 151 10.22 9.48 5.30
N VAL A 152 9.05 9.11 4.77
CA VAL A 152 8.30 9.97 3.83
C VAL A 152 7.31 10.92 4.51
N GLY A 153 7.06 10.74 5.78
CA GLY A 153 6.13 11.57 6.56
C GLY A 153 4.66 11.37 6.19
N ALA A 154 3.87 10.91 7.14
CA ALA A 154 2.42 10.92 7.11
C ALA A 154 1.91 11.10 8.54
N HIS A 155 0.68 11.59 8.70
CA HIS A 155 0.07 11.80 10.00
C HIS A 155 -0.41 10.49 10.64
N ILE A 156 -0.82 9.52 9.79
CA ILE A 156 -1.20 8.17 10.17
C ILE A 156 -0.87 7.21 9.02
N TYR A 157 -0.50 5.99 9.37
CA TYR A 157 -0.16 4.93 8.42
C TYR A 157 -1.15 3.78 8.56
N VAL A 158 -1.40 3.06 7.45
CA VAL A 158 -2.04 1.75 7.47
C VAL A 158 -1.14 0.74 6.75
N ASP A 159 -0.82 -0.36 7.43
CA ASP A 159 0.11 -1.39 6.96
C ASP A 159 -0.31 -2.74 7.55
N ASP A 160 0.01 -3.85 6.87
CA ASP A 160 -0.28 -5.21 7.35
C ASP A 160 0.98 -5.98 7.77
N ALA A 161 2.15 -5.59 7.28
CA ALA A 161 3.39 -6.33 7.51
C ALA A 161 3.95 -6.04 8.92
N PRO A 162 4.15 -7.08 9.77
CA PRO A 162 4.63 -6.90 11.14
C PRO A 162 5.93 -6.12 11.26
N GLU A 163 6.88 -6.36 10.36
CA GLU A 163 8.18 -5.65 10.37
C GLU A 163 8.01 -4.15 10.12
N ASN A 164 7.15 -3.77 9.18
CA ASN A 164 6.86 -2.37 8.87
C ASN A 164 6.17 -1.69 10.05
N ILE A 165 5.15 -2.33 10.63
CA ILE A 165 4.38 -1.82 11.76
C ILE A 165 5.30 -1.57 12.96
N VAL A 166 6.15 -2.55 13.31
CA VAL A 166 7.13 -2.40 14.41
C VAL A 166 8.08 -1.23 14.14
N LYS A 167 8.56 -1.09 12.89
CA LYS A 167 9.48 -0.03 12.52
C LYS A 167 8.82 1.35 12.57
N LEU A 168 7.62 1.49 12.02
CA LEU A 168 6.83 2.73 12.07
C LEU A 168 6.56 3.16 13.51
N ARG A 169 6.15 2.23 14.37
CA ARG A 169 5.88 2.51 15.80
C ARG A 169 7.14 2.91 16.57
N LYS A 170 8.30 2.29 16.27
CA LYS A 170 9.60 2.72 16.82
C LYS A 170 10.00 4.14 16.41
N GLN A 171 9.52 4.61 15.27
CA GLN A 171 9.70 5.98 14.78
C GLN A 171 8.61 6.94 15.29
N ASN A 172 7.78 6.51 16.24
CA ASN A 172 6.64 7.26 16.78
C ASN A 172 5.55 7.61 15.74
N CYS A 173 5.47 6.84 14.66
CA CYS A 173 4.42 7.01 13.65
C CYS A 173 3.11 6.37 14.13
N LYS A 174 2.00 7.12 14.11
CA LYS A 174 0.66 6.56 14.33
C LYS A 174 0.38 5.51 13.25
N THR A 175 0.15 4.24 13.62
CA THR A 175 0.06 3.13 12.67
C THR A 175 -1.13 2.24 12.97
N ILE A 176 -2.04 2.11 12.01
CA ILE A 176 -3.16 1.17 12.00
C ILE A 176 -2.66 -0.16 11.44
N VAL A 177 -2.89 -1.24 12.16
CA VAL A 177 -2.65 -2.61 11.68
C VAL A 177 -3.85 -3.03 10.84
N PHE A 178 -3.67 -3.29 9.54
CA PHE A 178 -4.71 -3.92 8.75
C PHE A 178 -4.64 -5.43 8.97
N THR A 179 -5.70 -5.98 9.56
CA THR A 179 -5.70 -7.35 10.10
C THR A 179 -5.64 -8.41 9.01
N ASN A 180 -4.69 -9.33 9.13
CA ASN A 180 -4.63 -10.57 8.36
C ASN A 180 -3.98 -11.70 9.18
N SER A 181 -3.70 -12.85 8.56
CA SER A 181 -3.12 -14.01 9.25
C SER A 181 -1.69 -13.76 9.78
N THR A 182 -0.94 -12.85 9.18
CA THR A 182 0.48 -12.62 9.48
C THR A 182 0.70 -11.70 10.70
N ASN A 183 -0.34 -10.99 11.16
CA ASN A 183 -0.21 -9.94 12.17
C ASN A 183 -1.19 -10.05 13.35
N ARG A 184 -1.74 -11.24 13.62
CA ARG A 184 -2.77 -11.44 14.65
C ARG A 184 -2.36 -10.97 16.04
N ASP A 185 -1.07 -11.10 16.38
CA ASP A 185 -0.52 -10.76 17.69
C ASP A 185 -0.10 -9.29 17.83
N MET A 186 -0.30 -8.49 16.77
CA MET A 186 0.05 -7.07 16.82
C MET A 186 -0.98 -6.28 17.65
N ALA A 187 -0.48 -5.34 18.47
CA ALA A 187 -1.36 -4.49 19.31
C ALA A 187 -2.16 -3.46 18.50
N GLU A 188 -3.24 -2.94 19.10
CA GLU A 188 -4.04 -1.83 18.61
C GLU A 188 -3.20 -0.55 18.29
N PRO A 189 -3.67 0.37 17.42
CA PRO A 189 -4.96 0.32 16.73
C PRO A 189 -4.97 -0.65 15.54
N ARG A 190 -6.11 -1.33 15.34
CA ARG A 190 -6.34 -2.33 14.28
C ARG A 190 -7.58 -2.01 13.46
N ALA A 191 -7.59 -2.48 12.24
CA ALA A 191 -8.73 -2.42 11.33
C ALA A 191 -8.93 -3.79 10.68
N ASP A 192 -10.14 -4.35 10.80
CA ASP A 192 -10.52 -5.61 10.15
C ASP A 192 -11.18 -5.37 8.80
N SER A 193 -11.48 -4.12 8.50
CA SER A 193 -12.14 -3.68 7.27
C SER A 193 -11.74 -2.25 6.89
N TRP A 194 -12.01 -1.88 5.66
CA TRP A 194 -11.82 -0.50 5.21
C TRP A 194 -12.79 0.49 5.85
N MET A 195 -13.92 0.03 6.40
CA MET A 195 -14.81 0.86 7.24
C MET A 195 -14.14 1.23 8.57
N ASP A 196 -13.37 0.31 9.16
CA ASP A 196 -12.59 0.61 10.38
C ASP A 196 -11.46 1.57 10.09
N VAL A 197 -10.76 1.40 8.95
CA VAL A 197 -9.74 2.34 8.49
C VAL A 197 -10.34 3.75 8.37
N GLU A 198 -11.50 3.89 7.69
CA GLU A 198 -12.18 5.18 7.57
C GLU A 198 -12.42 5.82 8.93
N ARG A 199 -13.02 5.08 9.84
CA ARG A 199 -13.34 5.56 11.19
C ARG A 199 -12.09 6.05 11.94
N LEU A 200 -11.02 5.24 11.94
CA LEU A 200 -9.76 5.57 12.61
C LEU A 200 -9.06 6.79 11.98
N VAL A 201 -9.05 6.87 10.66
CA VAL A 201 -8.45 7.99 9.91
C VAL A 201 -9.21 9.29 10.16
N ILE A 202 -10.54 9.28 10.12
CA ILE A 202 -11.36 10.48 10.38
C ILE A 202 -11.19 10.96 11.83
N THR A 203 -11.12 10.03 12.80
CA THR A 203 -10.83 10.38 14.19
C THR A 203 -9.46 11.05 14.32
N ALA A 204 -8.42 10.45 13.73
CA ALA A 204 -7.07 11.02 13.78
C ALA A 204 -6.97 12.38 13.06
N LYS A 205 -7.72 12.57 11.96
CA LYS A 205 -7.80 13.86 11.26
C LYS A 205 -8.44 14.93 12.14
N ALA A 206 -9.53 14.61 12.82
CA ALA A 206 -10.19 15.55 13.74
C ALA A 206 -9.28 15.96 14.91
N GLU A 207 -8.54 15.03 15.48
CA GLU A 207 -7.53 15.31 16.53
C GLU A 207 -6.43 16.25 16.00
N TRP A 208 -5.95 16.00 14.79
CA TRP A 208 -4.92 16.82 14.16
C TRP A 208 -5.45 18.25 13.87
N GLU A 209 -6.66 18.42 13.34
CA GLU A 209 -7.29 19.72 13.10
C GLU A 209 -7.47 20.54 14.39
N LEU A 210 -7.81 19.87 15.48
CA LEU A 210 -7.91 20.55 16.80
C LEU A 210 -6.54 20.99 17.31
N SER A 211 -5.50 20.17 17.11
CA SER A 211 -4.14 20.51 17.56
C SER A 211 -3.52 21.67 16.74
N THR A 212 -3.80 21.76 15.45
CA THR A 212 -3.27 22.85 14.59
C THR A 212 -3.93 24.18 14.86
N ARG A 213 -5.23 24.22 15.17
CA ARG A 213 -5.95 25.47 15.51
C ARG A 213 -5.56 26.13 16.83
N VAL A 214 -4.91 25.38 17.74
CA VAL A 214 -4.47 25.93 19.04
C VAL A 214 -3.20 26.78 18.89
N TYR A 215 -2.52 26.71 17.77
CA TYR A 215 -1.28 27.45 17.50
C TYR A 215 -1.44 28.63 16.52
N GLU A 216 -2.67 28.89 16.00
CA GLU A 216 -3.06 30.12 15.31
C GLU A 216 -3.69 31.11 16.30
#